data_1fdf63eb315637d7109440798342abf5
#
_entry.id   1fdf63eb315637d7109440798342abf5
#
_cell.length_a   1.000
_cell.length_b   1.000
_cell.length_c   1.000
_cell.angle_alpha   90.00
_cell.angle_beta   90.00
_cell.angle_gamma   90.00
#
_symmetry.space_group_name_H-M   'P 1'
#
loop_
_entity.id
_entity.type
_entity.pdbx_description
1 polymer ?
#
loop_
_entity_poly.entity_id
_entity_poly.type
_entity_poly.pdbx_seq_one_letter_code
_entity_poly.pdbx_strand_id
1 'polypeptide(L)'
;MTTIPPLDELFFFFFAYPDFSSHERLARLVGLDEQKVRLTKILSLLVNPASLEEWSRKHHSGADQLLNIVLRRPPLVVLAGDVGSGKTELAETIGDAVARQEKIDITLFPLSLSARGQGRVGEMTQLLSAAFEHTVAEATKLKSTSGKARGAVMLLVDEADALAQSRESAQMHHEDRAGVNAFIRG
;
A
#
# COMPACT_ATOMS: atom_id res chain seq x y z
N MET A 1 -1.32 0.05 -27.22
CA MET A 1 -1.63 -0.73 -26.01
C MET A 1 -0.30 -1.09 -25.37
N THR A 2 0.05 -0.43 -24.29
CA THR A 2 1.27 -0.74 -23.54
C THR A 2 1.00 -2.06 -22.81
N THR A 3 1.73 -3.11 -23.14
CA THR A 3 1.57 -4.42 -22.48
C THR A 3 2.11 -4.27 -21.07
N ILE A 4 1.29 -4.55 -20.06
CA ILE A 4 1.72 -4.55 -18.65
C ILE A 4 2.82 -5.60 -18.52
N PRO A 5 4.01 -5.27 -17.98
CA PRO A 5 5.06 -6.24 -17.77
C PRO A 5 4.58 -7.41 -16.90
N PRO A 6 5.08 -8.63 -17.13
CA PRO A 6 4.72 -9.76 -16.28
C PRO A 6 5.16 -9.56 -14.83
N LEU A 7 4.51 -10.28 -13.91
CA LEU A 7 4.66 -10.12 -12.46
C LEU A 7 6.12 -10.25 -11.99
N ASP A 8 6.84 -11.22 -12.51
CA ASP A 8 8.23 -11.53 -12.23
C ASP A 8 9.21 -10.45 -12.73
N GLU A 9 8.78 -9.65 -13.71
CA GLU A 9 9.53 -8.47 -14.14
C GLU A 9 9.27 -7.24 -13.27
N LEU A 10 8.10 -7.15 -12.62
CA LEU A 10 7.73 -6.02 -11.76
C LEU A 10 8.16 -6.23 -10.31
N PHE A 11 7.98 -7.43 -9.79
CA PHE A 11 8.24 -7.75 -8.39
C PHE A 11 9.16 -8.96 -8.30
N PHE A 12 10.20 -8.89 -7.47
CA PHE A 12 11.11 -10.03 -7.23
C PHE A 12 10.45 -11.12 -6.39
N PHE A 13 9.52 -10.74 -5.53
CA PHE A 13 8.78 -11.63 -4.63
C PHE A 13 7.51 -10.91 -4.17
N PHE A 14 6.65 -11.64 -3.48
CA PHE A 14 5.48 -11.10 -2.81
C PHE A 14 5.30 -11.80 -1.45
N PHE A 15 4.60 -11.12 -0.54
CA PHE A 15 4.19 -11.73 0.72
C PHE A 15 2.71 -12.09 0.65
N ALA A 16 2.35 -13.27 1.18
CA ALA A 16 0.97 -13.71 1.32
C ALA A 16 0.64 -13.87 2.81
N TYR A 17 -0.38 -13.21 3.28
CA TYR A 17 -0.80 -13.24 4.68
C TYR A 17 -2.20 -13.86 4.81
N PRO A 18 -2.49 -14.53 5.98
CA PRO A 18 -1.63 -14.64 7.17
C PRO A 18 -0.46 -15.58 6.97
N ASP A 19 0.71 -15.22 7.53
CA ASP A 19 1.94 -15.99 7.48
C ASP A 19 2.63 -16.03 8.84
N PHE A 20 3.16 -17.19 9.23
CA PHE A 20 3.79 -17.38 10.53
C PHE A 20 5.09 -16.60 10.68
N SER A 21 5.93 -16.57 9.66
CA SER A 21 7.20 -15.85 9.68
C SER A 21 6.99 -14.34 9.85
N SER A 22 6.04 -13.78 9.10
CA SER A 22 5.65 -12.36 9.20
C SER A 22 5.08 -12.04 10.57
N HIS A 23 4.32 -12.93 11.17
CA HIS A 23 3.81 -12.78 12.53
C HIS A 23 4.94 -12.68 13.56
N GLU A 24 5.93 -13.58 13.50
CA GLU A 24 7.09 -13.54 14.40
C GLU A 24 7.96 -12.30 14.18
N ARG A 25 8.21 -11.91 12.92
CA ARG A 25 8.97 -10.70 12.56
C ARG A 25 8.30 -9.46 13.15
N LEU A 26 6.98 -9.33 13.00
CA LEU A 26 6.20 -8.23 13.57
C LEU A 26 6.29 -8.19 15.10
N ALA A 27 6.23 -9.35 15.76
CA ALA A 27 6.35 -9.45 17.23
C ALA A 27 7.72 -8.98 17.75
N ARG A 28 8.79 -9.20 16.97
CA ARG A 28 10.16 -8.80 17.33
C ARG A 28 10.42 -7.30 17.20
N LEU A 29 9.56 -6.53 16.55
CA LEU A 29 9.68 -5.07 16.49
C LEU A 29 9.30 -4.46 17.84
N VAL A 30 10.29 -4.16 18.65
CA VAL A 30 10.12 -3.56 19.98
C VAL A 30 10.01 -2.04 19.88
N GLY A 31 9.17 -1.43 20.73
CA GLY A 31 9.01 0.02 20.81
C GLY A 31 8.13 0.63 19.71
N LEU A 32 7.46 -0.19 18.90
CA LEU A 32 6.54 0.23 17.83
C LEU A 32 5.09 -0.20 18.11
N ASP A 33 4.72 -0.46 19.35
CA ASP A 33 3.40 -1.03 19.67
C ASP A 33 2.25 -0.08 19.33
N GLU A 34 2.41 1.22 19.59
CA GLU A 34 1.43 2.22 19.20
C GLU A 34 1.29 2.31 17.67
N GLN A 35 2.40 2.33 16.95
CA GLN A 35 2.44 2.36 15.50
C GLN A 35 1.79 1.11 14.89
N LYS A 36 2.07 -0.07 15.42
CA LYS A 36 1.44 -1.34 15.02
C LYS A 36 -0.09 -1.26 15.19
N VAL A 37 -0.56 -0.86 16.36
CA VAL A 37 -2.00 -0.74 16.64
C VAL A 37 -2.66 0.28 15.71
N ARG A 38 -2.05 1.46 15.56
CA ARG A 38 -2.57 2.52 14.71
C ARG A 38 -2.62 2.11 13.25
N LEU A 39 -1.54 1.52 12.74
CA LEU A 39 -1.43 1.10 11.35
C LEU A 39 -2.39 -0.05 11.04
N THR A 40 -2.51 -1.03 11.92
CA THR A 40 -3.50 -2.11 11.78
C THR A 40 -4.91 -1.54 11.67
N LYS A 41 -5.30 -0.60 12.53
CA LYS A 41 -6.63 0.05 12.47
C LYS A 41 -6.86 0.78 11.15
N ILE A 42 -5.88 1.55 10.68
CA ILE A 42 -6.00 2.29 9.42
C ILE A 42 -6.15 1.33 8.24
N LEU A 43 -5.29 0.31 8.16
CA LEU A 43 -5.33 -0.67 7.08
C LEU A 43 -6.60 -1.51 7.11
N SER A 44 -7.09 -1.91 8.30
CA SER A 44 -8.36 -2.60 8.45
C SER A 44 -9.53 -1.80 7.88
N LEU A 45 -9.57 -0.49 8.12
CA LEU A 45 -10.59 0.39 7.54
C LEU A 45 -10.50 0.48 6.01
N LEU A 46 -9.28 0.44 5.46
CA LEU A 46 -9.06 0.50 4.02
C LEU A 46 -9.45 -0.81 3.31
N VAL A 47 -9.17 -1.96 3.93
CA VAL A 47 -9.48 -3.27 3.33
C VAL A 47 -10.91 -3.74 3.59
N ASN A 48 -11.56 -3.25 4.66
CA ASN A 48 -12.92 -3.60 5.03
C ASN A 48 -13.78 -2.37 5.37
N PRO A 49 -14.09 -1.51 4.39
CA PRO A 49 -14.89 -0.32 4.61
C PRO A 49 -16.32 -0.62 5.11
N ALA A 50 -16.86 -1.80 4.78
CA ALA A 50 -18.21 -2.19 5.20
C ALA A 50 -18.36 -2.25 6.73
N SER A 51 -17.32 -2.58 7.47
CA SER A 51 -17.33 -2.56 8.94
C SER A 51 -17.54 -1.15 9.51
N LEU A 52 -16.95 -0.13 8.86
CA LEU A 52 -17.15 1.26 9.23
C LEU A 52 -18.57 1.74 8.90
N GLU A 53 -19.12 1.33 7.77
CA GLU A 53 -20.50 1.64 7.37
C GLU A 53 -21.51 1.06 8.38
N GLU A 54 -21.32 -0.21 8.77
CA GLU A 54 -22.18 -0.87 9.75
C GLU A 54 -22.07 -0.18 11.12
N TRP A 55 -20.86 0.14 11.57
CA TRP A 55 -20.62 0.86 12.81
C TRP A 55 -21.28 2.25 12.81
N SER A 56 -21.12 3.01 11.72
CA SER A 56 -21.72 4.33 11.56
C SER A 56 -23.25 4.25 11.63
N ARG A 57 -23.86 3.33 10.91
CA ARG A 57 -25.32 3.11 10.94
C ARG A 57 -25.84 2.78 12.33
N LYS A 58 -25.08 1.99 13.09
CA LYS A 58 -25.48 1.57 14.46
C LYS A 58 -25.35 2.67 15.50
N HIS A 59 -24.33 3.51 15.40
CA HIS A 59 -23.95 4.46 16.46
C HIS A 59 -24.11 5.93 16.06
N HIS A 60 -24.19 6.25 14.78
CA HIS A 60 -24.23 7.62 14.26
C HIS A 60 -25.19 7.73 13.08
N SER A 61 -26.49 7.49 13.33
CA SER A 61 -27.52 7.68 12.31
C SER A 61 -27.54 9.14 11.84
N GLY A 62 -27.33 9.37 10.51
CA GLY A 62 -27.24 10.68 9.91
C GLY A 62 -25.82 11.21 9.64
N ALA A 63 -24.78 10.42 9.89
CA ALA A 63 -23.39 10.78 9.59
C ALA A 63 -22.93 10.37 8.18
N ASP A 64 -23.84 10.15 7.24
CA ASP A 64 -23.55 9.64 5.88
C ASP A 64 -22.58 10.54 5.12
N GLN A 65 -22.66 11.85 5.29
CA GLN A 65 -21.72 12.78 4.65
C GLN A 65 -20.29 12.60 5.16
N LEU A 66 -20.13 12.45 6.47
CA LEU A 66 -18.82 12.22 7.10
C LEU A 66 -18.25 10.85 6.68
N LEU A 67 -19.10 9.83 6.66
CA LEU A 67 -18.73 8.49 6.19
C LEU A 67 -18.21 8.53 4.75
N ASN A 68 -18.94 9.20 3.86
CA ASN A 68 -18.53 9.38 2.47
C ASN A 68 -17.17 10.10 2.32
N ILE A 69 -16.89 11.10 3.16
CA ILE A 69 -15.58 11.79 3.17
C ILE A 69 -14.47 10.81 3.57
N VAL A 70 -14.69 9.99 4.58
CA VAL A 70 -13.71 9.00 5.03
C VAL A 70 -13.46 7.92 3.97
N LEU A 71 -14.52 7.39 3.35
CA LEU A 71 -14.43 6.34 2.34
C LEU A 71 -13.84 6.78 1.01
N ARG A 72 -13.88 8.09 0.71
CA ARG A 72 -13.28 8.67 -0.51
C ARG A 72 -11.79 8.99 -0.37
N ARG A 73 -11.20 8.78 0.80
CA ARG A 73 -9.76 9.02 0.98
C ARG A 73 -8.95 8.05 0.13
N PRO A 74 -7.87 8.52 -0.50
CA PRO A 74 -6.94 7.62 -1.19
C PRO A 74 -6.46 6.54 -0.22
N PRO A 75 -6.37 5.27 -0.64
CA PRO A 75 -5.84 4.18 0.20
C PRO A 75 -4.31 4.24 0.30
N LEU A 76 -3.79 5.38 0.72
CA LEU A 76 -2.36 5.66 0.84
C LEU A 76 -1.97 5.86 2.30
N VAL A 77 -0.94 5.13 2.73
CA VAL A 77 -0.29 5.29 4.05
C VAL A 77 1.18 5.58 3.84
N VAL A 78 1.68 6.62 4.48
CA VAL A 78 3.10 7.01 4.44
C VAL A 78 3.74 6.73 5.79
N LEU A 79 4.82 5.94 5.80
CA LEU A 79 5.66 5.70 6.97
C LEU A 79 6.88 6.61 6.89
N ALA A 80 6.94 7.59 7.79
CA ALA A 80 8.06 8.52 7.90
C ALA A 80 8.82 8.29 9.21
N GLY A 81 10.14 8.49 9.18
CA GLY A 81 11.02 8.34 10.35
C GLY A 81 12.47 8.11 9.92
N ASP A 82 13.38 8.10 10.89
CA ASP A 82 14.81 7.97 10.67
C ASP A 82 15.21 6.63 10.05
N VAL A 83 16.40 6.59 9.47
CA VAL A 83 17.01 5.34 8.98
C VAL A 83 17.18 4.37 10.16
N GLY A 84 16.85 3.09 9.94
CA GLY A 84 16.95 2.06 10.98
C GLY A 84 15.79 2.06 12.00
N SER A 85 14.76 2.91 11.84
CA SER A 85 13.59 2.95 12.75
C SER A 85 12.58 1.80 12.56
N GLY A 86 12.86 0.83 11.67
CA GLY A 86 12.02 -0.34 11.44
C GLY A 86 10.85 -0.14 10.46
N LYS A 87 10.83 0.94 9.66
CA LYS A 87 9.74 1.23 8.72
C LYS A 87 9.49 0.12 7.71
N THR A 88 10.53 -0.32 7.02
CA THR A 88 10.44 -1.38 6.01
C THR A 88 9.97 -2.68 6.63
N GLU A 89 10.56 -3.08 7.77
CA GLU A 89 10.15 -4.29 8.49
C GLU A 89 8.69 -4.24 8.96
N LEU A 90 8.26 -3.07 9.47
CA LEU A 90 6.86 -2.85 9.85
C LEU A 90 5.94 -2.92 8.62
N ALA A 91 6.31 -2.27 7.52
CA ALA A 91 5.51 -2.26 6.28
C ALA A 91 5.35 -3.66 5.69
N GLU A 92 6.43 -4.46 5.69
CA GLU A 92 6.43 -5.83 5.19
C GLU A 92 5.67 -6.82 6.07
N THR A 93 5.48 -6.54 7.35
CA THR A 93 4.92 -7.53 8.29
C THR A 93 3.52 -7.20 8.79
N ILE A 94 3.12 -5.93 8.74
CA ILE A 94 1.84 -5.47 9.30
C ILE A 94 0.62 -6.11 8.59
N GLY A 95 0.78 -6.51 7.32
CA GLY A 95 -0.24 -7.21 6.56
C GLY A 95 -0.74 -8.47 7.25
N ASP A 96 0.11 -9.18 7.99
CA ASP A 96 -0.27 -10.36 8.78
C ASP A 96 -1.27 -10.01 9.89
N ALA A 97 -1.02 -8.94 10.65
CA ALA A 97 -1.92 -8.51 11.71
C ALA A 97 -3.31 -8.13 11.16
N VAL A 98 -3.33 -7.42 10.02
CA VAL A 98 -4.58 -7.03 9.34
C VAL A 98 -5.32 -8.24 8.80
N ALA A 99 -4.63 -9.17 8.13
CA ALA A 99 -5.21 -10.40 7.58
C ALA A 99 -5.88 -11.24 8.68
N ARG A 100 -5.22 -11.40 9.82
CA ARG A 100 -5.78 -12.12 10.99
C ARG A 100 -6.98 -11.41 11.60
N GLN A 101 -6.90 -10.07 11.75
CA GLN A 101 -7.99 -9.29 12.32
C GLN A 101 -9.25 -9.32 11.46
N GLU A 102 -9.09 -9.09 10.15
CA GLU A 102 -10.21 -9.03 9.21
C GLU A 102 -10.64 -10.42 8.68
N LYS A 103 -9.83 -11.45 8.93
CA LYS A 103 -10.05 -12.85 8.46
C LYS A 103 -10.16 -12.91 6.93
N ILE A 104 -9.22 -12.27 6.25
CA ILE A 104 -9.08 -12.25 4.80
C ILE A 104 -7.64 -12.55 4.41
N ASP A 105 -7.45 -13.02 3.18
CA ASP A 105 -6.12 -13.14 2.60
C ASP A 105 -5.64 -11.77 2.10
N ILE A 106 -4.37 -11.45 2.36
CA ILE A 106 -3.76 -10.21 1.88
C ILE A 106 -2.47 -10.56 1.14
N THR A 107 -2.31 -9.98 -0.05
CA THR A 107 -1.06 -10.07 -0.81
C THR A 107 -0.37 -8.72 -0.80
N LEU A 108 0.91 -8.67 -0.45
CA LEU A 108 1.74 -7.46 -0.50
C LEU A 108 2.81 -7.62 -1.58
N PHE A 109 2.85 -6.66 -2.48
CA PHE A 109 3.86 -6.53 -3.53
C PHE A 109 4.87 -5.45 -3.15
N PRO A 110 6.11 -5.80 -2.79
CA PRO A 110 7.16 -4.82 -2.51
C PRO A 110 7.84 -4.36 -3.79
N LEU A 111 7.87 -3.05 -3.99
CA LEU A 111 8.57 -2.37 -5.07
C LEU A 111 9.72 -1.55 -4.48
N SER A 112 10.97 -1.93 -4.80
CA SER A 112 12.15 -1.13 -4.47
C SER A 112 12.53 -0.27 -5.67
N LEU A 113 12.54 1.04 -5.47
CA LEU A 113 12.88 2.00 -6.52
C LEU A 113 14.38 2.05 -6.77
N SER A 114 15.21 1.88 -5.75
CA SER A 114 16.67 1.90 -5.88
C SER A 114 17.22 0.69 -6.64
N ALA A 115 16.60 -0.47 -6.49
CA ALA A 115 17.06 -1.70 -7.14
C ALA A 115 16.80 -1.71 -8.66
N ARG A 116 15.86 -0.90 -9.16
CA ARG A 116 15.39 -0.95 -10.55
C ARG A 116 15.55 0.35 -11.34
N GLY A 117 15.73 1.49 -10.68
CA GLY A 117 15.76 2.82 -11.33
C GLY A 117 17.14 3.30 -11.77
N GLN A 118 18.12 2.44 -11.95
CA GLN A 118 19.47 2.85 -12.35
C GLN A 118 19.64 2.90 -13.86
N GLY A 119 19.28 4.01 -14.49
CA GLY A 119 19.88 4.29 -15.75
C GLY A 119 19.13 4.97 -16.88
N ARG A 120 17.81 5.08 -16.87
CA ARG A 120 17.07 5.73 -17.96
C ARG A 120 16.01 6.69 -17.47
N VAL A 121 16.00 7.89 -18.06
CA VAL A 121 14.95 8.91 -17.87
C VAL A 121 13.58 8.29 -18.22
N GLY A 122 12.59 8.41 -17.33
CA GLY A 122 11.24 7.85 -17.52
C GLY A 122 11.02 6.41 -17.04
N GLU A 123 12.08 5.64 -16.78
CA GLU A 123 11.96 4.24 -16.37
C GLU A 123 11.24 4.08 -15.01
N MET A 124 11.51 4.96 -14.07
CA MET A 124 10.84 4.99 -12.76
C MET A 124 9.35 5.24 -12.88
N THR A 125 8.94 6.17 -13.74
CA THR A 125 7.51 6.47 -13.98
C THR A 125 6.79 5.27 -14.59
N GLN A 126 7.41 4.61 -15.57
CA GLN A 126 6.85 3.43 -16.20
C GLN A 126 6.74 2.27 -15.20
N LEU A 127 7.76 2.06 -14.37
CA LEU A 127 7.77 1.04 -13.34
C LEU A 127 6.66 1.25 -12.32
N LEU A 128 6.49 2.47 -11.81
CA LEU A 128 5.42 2.81 -10.88
C LEU A 128 4.05 2.61 -11.51
N SER A 129 3.83 3.12 -12.72
CA SER A 129 2.55 2.97 -13.42
C SER A 129 2.21 1.50 -13.63
N ALA A 130 3.17 0.68 -14.07
CA ALA A 130 2.98 -0.74 -14.26
C ALA A 130 2.68 -1.47 -12.92
N ALA A 131 3.36 -1.10 -11.83
CA ALA A 131 3.12 -1.66 -10.52
C ALA A 131 1.71 -1.33 -9.99
N PHE A 132 1.25 -0.09 -10.18
CA PHE A 132 -0.13 0.30 -9.83
C PHE A 132 -1.16 -0.43 -10.68
N GLU A 133 -1.00 -0.45 -11.99
CA GLU A 133 -1.91 -1.16 -12.91
C GLU A 133 -2.02 -2.65 -12.53
N HIS A 134 -0.88 -3.29 -12.26
CA HIS A 134 -0.87 -4.68 -11.82
C HIS A 134 -1.60 -4.88 -10.50
N THR A 135 -1.31 -4.05 -9.49
CA THR A 135 -1.93 -4.11 -8.17
C THR A 135 -3.45 -3.92 -8.26
N VAL A 136 -3.93 -2.98 -9.07
CA VAL A 136 -5.36 -2.74 -9.31
C VAL A 136 -6.00 -3.92 -10.03
N ALA A 137 -5.33 -4.52 -11.01
CA ALA A 137 -5.81 -5.71 -11.71
C ALA A 137 -5.98 -6.90 -10.75
N GLU A 138 -5.01 -7.16 -9.88
CA GLU A 138 -5.10 -8.21 -8.86
C GLU A 138 -6.21 -7.91 -7.84
N ALA A 139 -6.29 -6.70 -7.33
CA ALA A 139 -7.36 -6.30 -6.40
C ALA A 139 -8.76 -6.44 -7.03
N THR A 140 -8.89 -6.19 -8.33
CA THR A 140 -10.16 -6.32 -9.05
C THR A 140 -10.65 -7.77 -9.10
N LYS A 141 -9.76 -8.75 -9.18
CA LYS A 141 -10.10 -10.18 -9.12
C LYS A 141 -10.67 -10.60 -7.78
N LEU A 142 -10.35 -9.86 -6.70
CA LEU A 142 -10.81 -10.15 -5.34
C LEU A 142 -12.17 -9.52 -4.99
N LYS A 143 -12.73 -8.69 -5.88
CA LYS A 143 -14.04 -8.08 -5.67
C LYS A 143 -15.11 -9.16 -5.53
N SER A 144 -15.95 -9.03 -4.51
CA SER A 144 -17.09 -9.92 -4.25
C SER A 144 -18.40 -9.23 -4.55
N THR A 145 -19.35 -9.95 -5.11
CA THR A 145 -20.74 -9.48 -5.28
C THR A 145 -21.52 -9.41 -3.97
N SER A 146 -21.01 -10.04 -2.89
CA SER A 146 -21.67 -10.10 -1.57
C SER A 146 -21.31 -8.92 -0.63
N GLY A 147 -20.57 -7.92 -1.11
CA GLY A 147 -20.18 -6.74 -0.34
C GLY A 147 -18.97 -6.92 0.59
N LYS A 148 -18.62 -8.16 0.99
CA LYS A 148 -17.41 -8.42 1.77
C LYS A 148 -16.27 -8.79 0.83
N ALA A 149 -15.13 -8.09 0.94
CA ALA A 149 -13.94 -8.42 0.17
C ALA A 149 -13.47 -9.86 0.47
N ARG A 150 -13.06 -10.60 -0.57
CA ARG A 150 -12.47 -11.94 -0.42
C ARG A 150 -11.02 -11.88 0.03
N GLY A 151 -10.37 -10.76 -0.19
CA GLY A 151 -8.98 -10.49 0.15
C GLY A 151 -8.63 -9.05 -0.17
N ALA A 152 -7.39 -8.69 0.07
CA ALA A 152 -6.86 -7.37 -0.25
C ALA A 152 -5.47 -7.47 -0.88
N VAL A 153 -5.09 -6.41 -1.60
CA VAL A 153 -3.77 -6.27 -2.19
C VAL A 153 -3.14 -4.99 -1.66
N MET A 154 -1.87 -5.08 -1.28
CA MET A 154 -1.06 -3.95 -0.84
C MET A 154 0.13 -3.78 -1.78
N LEU A 155 0.41 -2.55 -2.18
CA LEU A 155 1.65 -2.18 -2.85
C LEU A 155 2.53 -1.43 -1.85
N LEU A 156 3.71 -1.96 -1.58
CA LEU A 156 4.73 -1.28 -0.78
C LEU A 156 5.74 -0.63 -1.73
N VAL A 157 5.86 0.69 -1.67
CA VAL A 157 6.91 1.41 -2.38
C VAL A 157 7.96 1.81 -1.34
N ASP A 158 9.08 1.11 -1.35
CA ASP A 158 10.20 1.43 -0.46
C ASP A 158 11.09 2.53 -1.07
N GLU A 159 11.77 3.29 -0.21
CA GLU A 159 12.63 4.41 -0.60
C GLU A 159 11.89 5.49 -1.43
N ALA A 160 10.62 5.72 -1.13
CA ALA A 160 9.78 6.69 -1.85
C ALA A 160 10.26 8.15 -1.72
N ASP A 161 11.19 8.45 -0.81
CA ASP A 161 11.90 9.72 -0.70
C ASP A 161 12.72 10.05 -1.95
N ALA A 162 13.21 9.05 -2.69
CA ALA A 162 13.84 9.25 -3.99
C ALA A 162 12.90 9.95 -5.00
N LEU A 163 11.59 9.69 -4.91
CA LEU A 163 10.57 10.38 -5.71
C LEU A 163 10.34 11.82 -5.26
N ALA A 164 10.45 12.10 -3.97
CA ALA A 164 10.26 13.44 -3.42
C ALA A 164 11.46 14.35 -3.73
N GLN A 165 12.69 13.82 -3.60
CA GLN A 165 13.93 14.56 -3.88
C GLN A 165 14.03 14.99 -5.35
N SER A 166 13.50 14.20 -6.28
CA SER A 166 13.49 14.55 -7.70
C SER A 166 12.70 15.83 -8.01
N ARG A 167 11.77 16.25 -7.13
CA ARG A 167 11.02 17.52 -7.27
C ARG A 167 11.82 18.76 -6.89
N GLU A 168 12.76 18.66 -5.97
CA GLU A 168 13.53 19.79 -5.43
C GLU A 168 14.76 20.11 -6.29
N SER A 169 15.19 19.17 -7.11
CA SER A 169 16.32 19.34 -8.00
C SER A 169 16.01 20.33 -9.14
N ALA A 170 16.80 21.40 -9.24
CA ALA A 170 16.70 22.40 -10.32
C ALA A 170 16.97 21.80 -11.72
N GLN A 171 17.46 20.57 -11.81
CA GLN A 171 17.77 19.84 -13.04
C GLN A 171 16.72 18.79 -13.41
N MET A 172 15.53 18.84 -12.81
CA MET A 172 14.49 17.85 -13.00
C MET A 172 13.94 17.83 -14.43
N HIS A 173 14.10 16.73 -15.13
CA HIS A 173 13.47 16.50 -16.41
C HIS A 173 11.93 16.41 -16.24
N HIS A 174 11.17 16.80 -17.27
CA HIS A 174 9.70 16.77 -17.24
C HIS A 174 9.13 15.40 -16.88
N GLU A 175 9.85 14.33 -17.17
CA GLU A 175 9.46 12.95 -16.94
C GLU A 175 9.54 12.52 -15.47
N ASP A 176 10.50 13.05 -14.70
CA ASP A 176 10.57 12.80 -13.25
C ASP A 176 9.39 13.43 -12.50
N ARG A 177 8.90 14.58 -13.00
CA ARG A 177 7.66 15.19 -12.51
C ARG A 177 6.43 14.30 -12.73
N ALA A 178 6.39 13.60 -13.86
CA ALA A 178 5.32 12.67 -14.17
C ALA A 178 5.30 11.46 -13.23
N GLY A 179 6.49 10.93 -12.83
CA GLY A 179 6.62 9.84 -11.87
C GLY A 179 6.05 10.18 -10.50
N VAL A 180 6.39 11.36 -9.97
CA VAL A 180 5.83 11.84 -8.70
C VAL A 180 4.32 12.06 -8.79
N ASN A 181 3.83 12.58 -9.92
CA ASN A 181 2.39 12.78 -10.13
C ASN A 181 1.65 11.44 -10.27
N ALA A 182 2.25 10.41 -10.87
CA ALA A 182 1.69 9.06 -10.92
C ALA A 182 1.55 8.47 -9.51
N PHE A 183 2.57 8.62 -8.67
CA PHE A 183 2.56 8.17 -7.28
C PHE A 183 1.45 8.83 -6.43
N ILE A 184 1.15 10.12 -6.67
CA ILE A 184 0.10 10.85 -5.91
C ILE A 184 -1.31 10.53 -6.42
N ARG A 185 -1.46 10.15 -7.69
CA ARG A 185 -2.77 9.90 -8.32
C ARG A 185 -3.20 8.43 -8.33
N GLY A 186 -2.26 7.50 -8.11
CA GLY A 186 -2.54 6.05 -8.01
C GLY A 186 -3.17 5.68 -6.71
#